data_30b5fb57ddfb3a082858c2abca4f3a07
#
_entry.id   30b5fb57ddfb3a082858c2abca4f3a07
#
_cell.length_a   1.000
_cell.length_b   1.000
_cell.length_c   1.000
_cell.angle_alpha   90.00
_cell.angle_beta   90.00
_cell.angle_gamma   90.00
#
_symmetry.space_group_name_H-M   'P 1'
#
loop_
_entity.id
_entity.type
_entity.pdbx_description
1 polymer ?
#
loop_
_entity_poly.entity_id
_entity_poly.type
_entity_poly.pdbx_seq_one_letter_code
_entity_poly.pdbx_strand_id
1 'polypeptide(L)'
;DIASNTPEKYKRMFYTGIYHTMLMPVDRTGENPLWSDPEPYYDDFYAIWDTYRTSTPLITLIDPQRETDIVRSLINIYKRDGYMPDARSGNCNGRTQGGSNAEIVIADAFVKGLPNIDYHLALEAMLKDATIPPGGNEEAEGRGGLIPYLELGYIPYGIPRAGNRTIEY
;
A
#
# COMPACT_ATOMS: atom_id res chain seq x y z
N ASP A 1 -12.74 21.60 9.84
CA ASP A 1 -13.69 21.62 10.98
C ASP A 1 -15.12 21.43 10.52
N ILE A 2 -15.91 20.73 11.32
CA ILE A 2 -17.34 20.60 11.09
C ILE A 2 -18.04 21.87 11.58
N ALA A 3 -19.03 22.37 10.83
CA ALA A 3 -19.78 23.56 11.19
C ALA A 3 -20.36 23.44 12.60
N SER A 4 -20.31 24.53 13.36
CA SER A 4 -20.72 24.58 14.78
C SER A 4 -22.18 24.18 15.01
N ASN A 5 -23.05 24.44 14.02
CA ASN A 5 -24.48 24.11 14.06
C ASN A 5 -24.80 22.67 13.64
N THR A 6 -23.79 21.85 13.33
CA THR A 6 -24.00 20.43 12.98
C THR A 6 -24.46 19.68 14.25
N PRO A 7 -25.55 18.89 14.15
CA PRO A 7 -26.01 18.09 15.29
C PRO A 7 -24.90 17.14 15.81
N GLU A 8 -24.81 17.01 17.13
CA GLU A 8 -23.75 16.25 17.81
C GLU A 8 -23.64 14.79 17.33
N LYS A 9 -24.77 14.18 17.00
CA LYS A 9 -24.80 12.82 16.42
C LYS A 9 -23.91 12.72 15.15
N TYR A 10 -24.01 13.69 14.25
CA TYR A 10 -23.24 13.67 12.99
C TYR A 10 -21.78 14.02 13.22
N LYS A 11 -21.47 14.88 14.17
CA LYS A 11 -20.07 15.14 14.58
C LYS A 11 -19.41 13.86 15.08
N ARG A 12 -20.07 13.12 15.95
CA ARG A 12 -19.55 11.83 16.45
C ARG A 12 -19.33 10.83 15.33
N MET A 13 -20.32 10.69 14.42
CA MET A 13 -20.19 9.77 13.29
C MET A 13 -18.98 10.13 12.42
N PHE A 14 -18.80 11.41 12.13
CA PHE A 14 -17.69 11.89 11.32
C PHE A 14 -16.32 11.62 11.96
N TYR A 15 -16.14 12.03 13.22
CA TYR A 15 -14.86 11.82 13.90
C TYR A 15 -14.58 10.34 14.18
N THR A 16 -15.59 9.53 14.45
CA THR A 16 -15.45 8.08 14.55
C THR A 16 -15.03 7.47 13.22
N GLY A 17 -15.61 7.94 12.11
CA GLY A 17 -15.21 7.52 10.77
C GLY A 17 -13.74 7.83 10.49
N ILE A 18 -13.28 9.06 10.75
CA ILE A 18 -11.87 9.43 10.60
C ILE A 18 -10.98 8.57 11.49
N TYR A 19 -11.33 8.39 12.77
CA TYR A 19 -10.58 7.53 13.68
C TYR A 19 -10.40 6.13 13.10
N HIS A 20 -11.47 5.52 12.57
CA HIS A 20 -11.38 4.19 11.98
C HIS A 20 -10.47 4.13 10.74
N THR A 21 -10.43 5.16 9.92
CA THR A 21 -9.53 5.20 8.74
C THR A 21 -8.05 5.28 9.11
N MET A 22 -7.73 5.66 10.35
CA MET A 22 -6.37 5.82 10.85
C MET A 22 -5.88 4.65 11.71
N LEU A 23 -6.70 3.61 11.89
CA LEU A 23 -6.31 2.43 12.68
C LEU A 23 -5.26 1.57 11.96
N MET A 24 -5.26 1.58 10.64
CA MET A 24 -4.34 0.84 9.79
C MET A 24 -3.96 1.68 8.58
N PRO A 25 -2.69 1.63 8.13
CA PRO A 25 -1.56 0.92 8.75
C PRO A 25 -1.15 1.55 10.09
N VAL A 26 -0.47 0.76 10.94
CA VAL A 26 -0.01 1.16 12.25
C VAL A 26 1.41 1.70 12.18
N ASP A 27 1.64 2.87 12.75
CA ASP A 27 2.99 3.42 12.94
C ASP A 27 3.75 2.59 13.97
N ARG A 28 4.82 1.96 13.54
CA ARG A 28 5.75 1.17 14.34
C ARG A 28 7.19 1.64 14.17
N THR A 29 7.36 2.91 13.90
CA THR A 29 8.68 3.51 13.74
C THR A 29 9.54 3.26 14.98
N GLY A 30 10.73 2.68 14.77
CA GLY A 30 11.62 2.29 15.86
C GLY A 30 11.31 0.95 16.55
N GLU A 31 10.20 0.28 16.19
CA GLU A 31 9.78 -0.99 16.80
C GLU A 31 10.00 -2.21 15.89
N ASN A 32 10.56 -2.03 14.70
CA ASN A 32 10.77 -3.15 13.78
C ASN A 32 11.87 -4.10 14.29
N PRO A 33 11.57 -5.39 14.55
CA PRO A 33 12.56 -6.33 15.05
C PRO A 33 13.54 -6.85 13.98
N LEU A 34 13.25 -6.64 12.68
CA LEU A 34 14.01 -7.18 11.57
C LEU A 34 15.14 -6.26 11.11
N TRP A 35 14.97 -4.94 11.27
CA TRP A 35 16.00 -3.94 10.95
C TRP A 35 15.84 -2.67 11.78
N SER A 36 16.94 -2.00 12.02
CA SER A 36 16.98 -0.66 12.62
C SER A 36 17.25 0.37 11.51
N ASP A 37 16.39 1.38 11.40
CA ASP A 37 16.42 2.37 10.36
C ASP A 37 15.80 3.68 10.88
N PRO A 38 16.34 4.86 10.54
CA PRO A 38 15.71 6.14 10.89
C PRO A 38 14.46 6.46 10.06
N GLU A 39 14.19 5.67 9.00
CA GLU A 39 13.01 5.84 8.17
C GLU A 39 11.74 5.49 8.92
N PRO A 40 10.61 6.13 8.59
CA PRO A 40 9.31 5.72 9.11
C PRO A 40 9.04 4.24 8.79
N TYR A 41 8.45 3.55 9.74
CA TYR A 41 8.03 2.17 9.54
C TYR A 41 6.57 1.99 9.94
N TYR A 42 5.76 1.61 8.96
CA TYR A 42 4.37 1.23 9.14
C TYR A 42 4.21 -0.26 8.89
N ASP A 43 3.39 -0.90 9.69
CA ASP A 43 3.00 -2.31 9.54
C ASP A 43 1.47 -2.43 9.60
N ASP A 44 0.95 -3.65 9.50
CA ASP A 44 -0.47 -3.91 9.49
C ASP A 44 -1.22 -3.14 8.38
N PHE A 45 -0.65 -3.11 7.17
CA PHE A 45 -1.33 -2.57 6.00
C PHE A 45 -2.60 -3.37 5.66
N TYR A 46 -2.62 -4.63 6.04
CA TYR A 46 -3.72 -5.57 5.89
C TYR A 46 -4.12 -5.79 4.43
N ALA A 47 -4.76 -4.81 3.82
CA ALA A 47 -5.29 -4.91 2.47
C ALA A 47 -5.19 -3.55 1.77
N ILE A 48 -4.08 -3.30 1.07
CA ILE A 48 -3.90 -2.05 0.32
C ILE A 48 -4.93 -1.96 -0.81
N TRP A 49 -5.35 -3.09 -1.39
CA TRP A 49 -6.42 -3.16 -2.40
C TRP A 49 -7.77 -2.59 -1.94
N ASP A 50 -8.03 -2.50 -0.63
CA ASP A 50 -9.22 -1.86 -0.08
C ASP A 50 -8.99 -0.37 0.22
N THR A 51 -7.80 -0.02 0.72
CA THR A 51 -7.53 1.31 1.29
C THR A 51 -7.10 2.34 0.25
N TYR A 52 -6.44 1.93 -0.83
CA TYR A 52 -5.87 2.85 -1.81
C TYR A 52 -6.90 3.75 -2.51
N ARG A 53 -8.17 3.31 -2.61
CA ARG A 53 -9.25 4.06 -3.27
C ARG A 53 -9.91 5.10 -2.39
N THR A 54 -9.85 4.95 -1.08
CA THR A 54 -10.62 5.76 -0.13
C THR A 54 -9.80 6.28 1.04
N SER A 55 -9.33 5.41 1.93
CA SER A 55 -8.63 5.81 3.16
C SER A 55 -7.33 6.56 2.86
N THR A 56 -6.51 6.03 1.97
CA THR A 56 -5.23 6.63 1.57
C THR A 56 -5.40 8.02 0.94
N PRO A 57 -6.25 8.22 -0.09
CA PRO A 57 -6.53 9.55 -0.60
C PRO A 57 -7.12 10.52 0.44
N LEU A 58 -7.92 10.03 1.38
CA LEU A 58 -8.44 10.85 2.47
C LEU A 58 -7.33 11.29 3.41
N ILE A 59 -6.44 10.37 3.82
CA ILE A 59 -5.28 10.70 4.67
C ILE A 59 -4.40 11.73 3.97
N THR A 60 -4.14 11.60 2.68
CA THR A 60 -3.39 12.60 1.90
C THR A 60 -3.99 14.01 2.04
N LEU A 61 -5.31 14.13 2.11
CA LEU A 61 -5.99 15.42 2.23
C LEU A 61 -5.98 16.00 3.65
N ILE A 62 -6.10 15.16 4.68
CA ILE A 62 -6.27 15.61 6.05
C ILE A 62 -5.00 15.55 6.89
N ASP A 63 -4.06 14.68 6.52
CA ASP A 63 -2.76 14.48 7.18
C ASP A 63 -1.68 14.08 6.15
N PRO A 64 -1.26 14.99 5.26
CA PRO A 64 -0.31 14.69 4.19
C PRO A 64 1.07 14.23 4.71
N GLN A 65 1.45 14.63 5.94
CA GLN A 65 2.70 14.17 6.53
C GLN A 65 2.63 12.67 6.86
N ARG A 66 1.53 12.22 7.44
CA ARG A 66 1.30 10.80 7.72
C ARG A 66 1.33 9.97 6.43
N GLU A 67 0.69 10.45 5.37
CA GLU A 67 0.73 9.75 4.07
C GLU A 67 2.15 9.72 3.49
N THR A 68 2.91 10.80 3.59
CA THR A 68 4.33 10.82 3.21
C THR A 68 5.12 9.73 3.95
N ASP A 69 4.90 9.59 5.24
CA ASP A 69 5.60 8.58 6.06
C ASP A 69 5.15 7.15 5.73
N ILE A 70 3.88 6.95 5.42
CA ILE A 70 3.35 5.67 4.92
C ILE A 70 4.02 5.29 3.60
N VAL A 71 4.09 6.21 2.64
CA VAL A 71 4.73 5.96 1.33
C VAL A 71 6.23 5.67 1.51
N ARG A 72 6.93 6.43 2.34
CA ARG A 72 8.34 6.15 2.67
C ARG A 72 8.53 4.78 3.28
N SER A 73 7.61 4.36 4.14
CA SER A 73 7.62 3.02 4.72
C SER A 73 7.45 1.92 3.67
N LEU A 74 6.56 2.08 2.69
CA LEU A 74 6.39 1.12 1.59
C LEU A 74 7.68 0.97 0.78
N ILE A 75 8.34 2.10 0.46
CA ILE A 75 9.62 2.11 -0.27
C ILE A 75 10.74 1.47 0.59
N ASN A 76 10.75 1.72 1.89
CA ASN A 76 11.73 1.11 2.79
C ASN A 76 11.53 -0.40 2.92
N ILE A 77 10.29 -0.88 2.96
CA ILE A 77 9.97 -2.32 2.91
C ILE A 77 10.53 -2.94 1.62
N TYR A 78 10.30 -2.33 0.47
CA TYR A 78 10.93 -2.78 -0.78
C TYR A 78 12.44 -2.89 -0.67
N LYS A 79 13.09 -1.88 -0.12
CA LYS A 79 14.55 -1.84 0.03
C LYS A 79 15.08 -2.98 0.91
N ARG A 80 14.30 -3.43 1.89
CA ARG A 80 14.69 -4.46 2.87
C ARG A 80 14.26 -5.87 2.48
N ASP A 81 13.03 -6.01 2.04
CA ASP A 81 12.41 -7.30 1.72
C ASP A 81 12.45 -7.61 0.21
N GLY A 82 12.71 -6.61 -0.62
CA GLY A 82 12.87 -6.76 -2.05
C GLY A 82 11.62 -6.54 -2.88
N TYR A 83 10.43 -6.55 -2.29
CA TYR A 83 9.15 -6.26 -2.93
C TYR A 83 8.28 -5.38 -2.04
N MET A 84 7.43 -4.54 -2.65
CA MET A 84 6.41 -3.81 -1.90
C MET A 84 5.26 -4.74 -1.50
N PRO A 85 4.61 -4.50 -0.35
CA PRO A 85 3.48 -5.31 0.06
C PRO A 85 2.19 -4.90 -0.64
N ASP A 86 1.30 -5.87 -0.94
CA ASP A 86 -0.12 -5.64 -1.20
C ASP A 86 -0.96 -5.90 0.08
N ALA A 87 -0.43 -6.72 0.96
CA ALA A 87 -0.82 -6.88 2.35
C ALA A 87 0.43 -7.10 3.21
N ARG A 88 0.41 -6.60 4.44
CA ARG A 88 1.50 -6.80 5.39
C ARG A 88 0.99 -6.81 6.81
N SER A 89 1.45 -7.75 7.62
CA SER A 89 1.18 -7.80 9.05
C SER A 89 2.25 -8.62 9.76
N GLY A 90 2.58 -8.22 11.00
CA GLY A 90 3.60 -8.91 11.79
C GLY A 90 4.98 -8.90 11.14
N ASN A 91 5.33 -7.81 10.47
CA ASN A 91 6.59 -7.59 9.74
C ASN A 91 6.82 -8.53 8.54
N CYS A 92 5.78 -9.16 8.02
CA CYS A 92 5.85 -10.04 6.86
C CYS A 92 4.86 -9.61 5.78
N ASN A 93 5.28 -9.65 4.51
CA ASN A 93 4.38 -9.49 3.39
C ASN A 93 3.37 -10.64 3.38
N GLY A 94 2.09 -10.28 3.23
CA GLY A 94 0.97 -11.23 3.21
C GLY A 94 0.54 -11.58 1.81
N ARG A 95 -0.53 -12.35 1.70
CA ARG A 95 -1.05 -12.79 0.39
C ARG A 95 -1.54 -11.62 -0.46
N THR A 96 -1.08 -11.57 -1.69
CA THR A 96 -1.64 -10.69 -2.71
C THR A 96 -3.01 -11.19 -3.15
N GLN A 97 -3.99 -10.31 -3.24
CA GLN A 97 -5.32 -10.66 -3.75
C GLN A 97 -5.59 -10.11 -5.16
N GLY A 98 -5.07 -8.94 -5.46
CA GLY A 98 -5.12 -8.30 -6.76
C GLY A 98 -3.75 -8.21 -7.39
N GLY A 99 -3.43 -7.05 -7.90
CA GLY A 99 -2.09 -6.64 -8.28
C GLY A 99 -1.28 -6.16 -7.09
N SER A 100 -0.38 -5.23 -7.32
CA SER A 100 0.40 -4.54 -6.31
C SER A 100 -0.13 -3.11 -6.14
N ASN A 101 -1.05 -2.92 -5.20
CA ASN A 101 -1.75 -1.64 -5.03
C ASN A 101 -0.91 -0.57 -4.31
N ALA A 102 0.22 -0.93 -3.71
CA ALA A 102 1.20 0.03 -3.21
C ALA A 102 1.68 0.99 -4.32
N GLU A 103 1.78 0.51 -5.56
CA GLU A 103 2.13 1.31 -6.72
C GLU A 103 1.13 2.46 -6.96
N ILE A 104 -0.17 2.19 -6.81
CA ILE A 104 -1.20 3.20 -6.99
C ILE A 104 -1.13 4.25 -5.88
N VAL A 105 -0.87 3.84 -4.64
CA VAL A 105 -0.65 4.74 -3.49
C VAL A 105 0.52 5.68 -3.77
N ILE A 106 1.64 5.15 -4.25
CA ILE A 106 2.84 5.95 -4.57
C ILE A 106 2.58 6.88 -5.76
N ALA A 107 1.91 6.39 -6.81
CA ALA A 107 1.56 7.20 -7.96
C ALA A 107 0.64 8.36 -7.59
N ASP A 108 -0.34 8.14 -6.72
CA ASP A 108 -1.23 9.18 -6.19
C ASP A 108 -0.44 10.22 -5.38
N ALA A 109 0.48 9.77 -4.52
CA ALA A 109 1.37 10.63 -3.75
C ALA A 109 2.25 11.52 -4.67
N PHE A 110 2.79 10.94 -5.75
CA PHE A 110 3.58 11.67 -6.74
C PHE A 110 2.76 12.75 -7.44
N VAL A 111 1.57 12.39 -7.94
CA VAL A 111 0.70 13.34 -8.66
C VAL A 111 0.24 14.47 -7.74
N LYS A 112 0.03 14.20 -6.46
CA LYS A 112 -0.33 15.20 -5.45
C LYS A 112 0.85 16.00 -4.91
N GLY A 113 2.08 15.66 -5.31
CA GLY A 113 3.29 16.39 -4.95
C GLY A 113 3.71 16.24 -3.50
N LEU A 114 3.51 15.08 -2.87
CA LEU A 114 3.97 14.84 -1.51
C LEU A 114 5.49 14.93 -1.45
N PRO A 115 6.05 15.69 -0.50
CA PRO A 115 7.48 15.95 -0.41
C PRO A 115 8.26 14.83 0.28
N ASN A 116 9.60 14.90 0.20
CA ASN A 116 10.52 14.05 0.96
C ASN A 116 10.40 12.54 0.68
N ILE A 117 9.98 12.17 -0.52
CA ILE A 117 9.87 10.79 -0.99
C ILE A 117 10.92 10.57 -2.08
N ASP A 118 11.65 9.46 -2.01
CA ASP A 118 12.53 9.02 -3.08
C ASP A 118 11.74 8.37 -4.21
N TYR A 119 11.21 9.19 -5.11
CA TYR A 119 10.42 8.72 -6.24
C TYR A 119 11.22 7.96 -7.30
N HIS A 120 12.56 8.07 -7.31
CA HIS A 120 13.40 7.24 -8.17
C HIS A 120 13.42 5.81 -7.67
N LEU A 121 13.67 5.61 -6.38
CA LEU A 121 13.62 4.29 -5.75
C LEU A 121 12.19 3.72 -5.78
N ALA A 122 11.18 4.57 -5.61
CA ALA A 122 9.78 4.18 -5.76
C ALA A 122 9.48 3.61 -7.15
N LEU A 123 9.90 4.29 -8.22
CA LEU A 123 9.72 3.81 -9.59
C LEU A 123 10.45 2.49 -9.82
N GLU A 124 11.65 2.32 -9.28
CA GLU A 124 12.40 1.06 -9.35
C GLU A 124 11.60 -0.09 -8.68
N ALA A 125 11.05 0.16 -7.50
CA ALA A 125 10.20 -0.79 -6.79
C ALA A 125 8.97 -1.18 -7.60
N MET A 126 8.26 -0.19 -8.15
CA MET A 126 7.06 -0.39 -8.99
C MET A 126 7.37 -1.21 -10.24
N LEU A 127 8.47 -0.90 -10.92
CA LEU A 127 8.91 -1.65 -12.10
C LEU A 127 9.28 -3.09 -11.76
N LYS A 128 9.93 -3.31 -10.62
CA LYS A 128 10.27 -4.66 -10.18
C LYS A 128 9.01 -5.48 -9.88
N ASP A 129 8.08 -4.93 -9.12
CA ASP A 129 6.81 -5.62 -8.82
C ASP A 129 6.03 -5.95 -10.11
N ALA A 130 6.09 -5.06 -11.11
CA ALA A 130 5.38 -5.21 -12.38
C ALA A 130 6.06 -6.15 -13.40
N THR A 131 7.36 -6.43 -13.27
CA THR A 131 8.11 -7.09 -14.36
C THR A 131 8.97 -8.27 -13.92
N ILE A 132 9.28 -8.40 -12.63
CA ILE A 132 10.18 -9.43 -12.14
C ILE A 132 9.43 -10.39 -11.19
N PRO A 133 9.26 -11.66 -11.59
CA PRO A 133 8.67 -12.66 -10.73
C PRO A 133 9.51 -12.89 -9.47
N PRO A 134 8.90 -13.02 -8.28
CA PRO A 134 9.62 -13.18 -7.01
C PRO A 134 10.29 -14.54 -6.80
N GLY A 135 10.11 -15.50 -7.72
CA GLY A 135 10.90 -16.72 -7.71
C GLY A 135 10.59 -17.71 -6.61
N GLY A 136 9.30 -17.90 -6.32
CA GLY A 136 8.83 -18.91 -5.35
C GLY A 136 7.95 -18.36 -4.23
N ASN A 137 7.71 -17.04 -4.20
CA ASN A 137 6.82 -16.41 -3.23
C ASN A 137 5.75 -15.53 -3.90
N GLU A 138 5.27 -15.94 -5.07
CA GLU A 138 4.30 -15.21 -5.89
C GLU A 138 2.95 -15.00 -5.20
N GLU A 139 2.72 -15.69 -4.10
CA GLU A 139 1.52 -15.50 -3.28
C GLU A 139 1.59 -14.28 -2.35
N ALA A 140 2.81 -13.84 -2.00
CA ALA A 140 3.03 -12.79 -1.01
C ALA A 140 3.81 -11.58 -1.56
N GLU A 141 4.47 -11.72 -2.69
CA GLU A 141 5.36 -10.71 -3.25
C GLU A 141 5.11 -10.50 -4.74
N GLY A 142 5.41 -9.29 -5.22
CA GLY A 142 5.20 -8.90 -6.61
C GLY A 142 3.74 -8.97 -7.05
N ARG A 143 3.52 -9.04 -8.35
CA ARG A 143 2.18 -9.20 -8.93
C ARG A 143 1.84 -10.67 -9.13
N GLY A 144 0.74 -11.10 -8.54
CA GLY A 144 0.28 -12.47 -8.70
C GLY A 144 -0.16 -12.79 -10.13
N GLY A 145 0.36 -13.89 -10.69
CA GLY A 145 0.08 -14.27 -12.08
C GLY A 145 0.93 -13.53 -13.12
N LEU A 146 2.04 -12.93 -12.70
CA LEU A 146 2.90 -12.11 -13.54
C LEU A 146 3.46 -12.91 -14.75
N ILE A 147 3.96 -14.13 -14.55
CA ILE A 147 4.54 -14.94 -15.63
C ILE A 147 3.52 -15.15 -16.76
N PRO A 148 2.33 -15.73 -16.53
CA PRO A 148 1.36 -15.88 -17.60
C PRO A 148 0.90 -14.53 -18.19
N TYR A 149 0.84 -13.47 -17.40
CA TYR A 149 0.53 -12.15 -17.94
C TYR A 149 1.58 -11.63 -18.91
N LEU A 150 2.86 -11.77 -18.59
CA LEU A 150 3.96 -11.34 -19.47
C LEU A 150 4.00 -12.16 -20.78
N GLU A 151 3.61 -13.43 -20.72
CA GLU A 151 3.60 -14.32 -21.90
C GLU A 151 2.36 -14.13 -22.78
N LEU A 152 1.19 -13.94 -22.17
CA LEU A 152 -0.11 -14.00 -22.86
C LEU A 152 -0.82 -12.65 -22.95
N GLY A 153 -0.43 -11.65 -22.16
CA GLY A 153 -1.13 -10.37 -22.03
C GLY A 153 -2.41 -10.45 -21.21
N TYR A 154 -2.67 -11.56 -20.55
CA TYR A 154 -3.79 -11.77 -19.63
C TYR A 154 -3.48 -12.90 -18.64
N ILE A 155 -4.28 -13.03 -17.58
CA ILE A 155 -4.16 -14.13 -16.61
C ILE A 155 -5.23 -15.18 -16.91
N PRO A 156 -4.82 -16.39 -17.34
CA PRO A 156 -5.76 -17.42 -17.77
C PRO A 156 -6.56 -18.00 -16.61
N TYR A 157 -7.75 -18.54 -16.92
CA TYR A 157 -8.57 -19.30 -15.99
C TYR A 157 -7.76 -20.46 -15.38
N GLY A 158 -7.95 -20.72 -14.10
CA GLY A 158 -7.22 -21.74 -13.34
C GLY A 158 -6.06 -21.20 -12.50
N ILE A 159 -5.58 -19.99 -12.79
CA ILE A 159 -4.68 -19.28 -11.87
C ILE A 159 -5.50 -18.74 -10.70
N PRO A 160 -5.07 -18.93 -9.45
CA PRO A 160 -5.80 -18.38 -8.29
C PRO A 160 -6.05 -16.89 -8.44
N ARG A 161 -7.30 -16.46 -8.20
CA ARG A 161 -7.74 -15.05 -8.28
C ARG A 161 -7.55 -14.38 -9.66
N ALA A 162 -7.55 -15.18 -10.73
CA ALA A 162 -7.31 -14.69 -12.09
C ALA A 162 -8.18 -13.47 -12.47
N GLY A 163 -9.44 -13.45 -12.08
CA GLY A 163 -10.36 -12.35 -12.35
C GLY A 163 -9.90 -11.03 -11.70
N ASN A 164 -9.60 -11.02 -10.42
CA ASN A 164 -9.13 -9.83 -9.71
C ASN A 164 -7.79 -9.36 -10.27
N ARG A 165 -6.85 -10.28 -10.43
CA ARG A 165 -5.52 -9.97 -10.95
C ARG A 165 -5.56 -9.42 -12.38
N THR A 166 -6.45 -9.91 -13.24
CA THR A 166 -6.61 -9.37 -14.60
C THR A 166 -7.12 -7.93 -14.62
N ILE A 167 -7.95 -7.55 -13.64
CA ILE A 167 -8.46 -6.18 -13.54
C ILE A 167 -7.39 -5.21 -13.00
N GLU A 168 -6.49 -5.70 -12.16
CA GLU A 168 -5.45 -4.88 -11.52
C GLU A 168 -4.21 -4.68 -12.42
N TYR A 169 -4.05 -5.44 -13.51
CA TYR A 169 -3.00 -5.25 -14.52
C TYR A 169 -3.38 -4.18 -15.53
#